data_e9d21b819bf92bf561dc3690afa40f37
#
_entry.id   e9d21b819bf92bf561dc3690afa40f37
#
_cell.length_a   1.000
_cell.length_b   1.000
_cell.length_c   1.000
_cell.angle_alpha   90.00
_cell.angle_beta   90.00
_cell.angle_gamma   90.00
#
_symmetry.space_group_name_H-M   'P 1'
#
loop_
_entity.id
_entity.type
_entity.pdbx_description
1 polymer ?
#
loop_
_entity_poly.entity_id
_entity_poly.type
_entity_poly.pdbx_seq_one_letter_code
_entity_poly.pdbx_strand_id
1 'polypeptide(L)'
;GGFVIAIATEKWGLHRRIALRALRMVGNRADQVVGAFMLVSAFLSMWISNTATAILMLPIALSIIHRGDTEQGHHAAVIKPADRQFSLALLLGIAYSASVGGIGTLIGTPPNLFLASFARDQLGVHIGFAQWMAVALPLVLVLLCLIWLLLTRVLFNCVGYRLAGDAGLAEMPSSMNTGERWTLLVFVSAAGLWITRPLLNHMEFSGYRPLANLNDTGIAMLAAVVLFLLPAGDGRRVMDWDSMKRVPWGLLLLFGGGLTLAAAMQEQGVSDFLGQQLSDY
;
A
#
# COMPACT_ATOMS: atom_id res chain seq x y z
N GLY A 1 -9.88 9.32 7.15
CA GLY A 1 -9.46 8.36 8.19
C GLY A 1 -8.33 7.45 7.71
N GLY A 2 -8.52 6.68 6.62
CA GLY A 2 -7.50 5.72 6.13
C GLY A 2 -6.13 6.33 5.88
N PHE A 3 -6.04 7.50 5.26
CA PHE A 3 -4.77 8.21 5.07
C PHE A 3 -4.08 8.61 6.39
N VAL A 4 -4.84 8.85 7.44
CA VAL A 4 -4.26 9.17 8.77
C VAL A 4 -3.55 7.96 9.35
N ILE A 5 -4.14 6.77 9.22
CA ILE A 5 -3.54 5.50 9.64
C ILE A 5 -2.26 5.24 8.83
N ALA A 6 -2.30 5.46 7.51
CA ALA A 6 -1.14 5.32 6.63
C ALA A 6 0.00 6.24 7.06
N ILE A 7 -0.28 7.52 7.31
CA ILE A 7 0.70 8.52 7.75
C ILE A 7 1.26 8.18 9.14
N ALA A 8 0.45 7.66 10.07
CA ALA A 8 0.93 7.20 11.37
C ALA A 8 1.92 6.04 11.21
N THR A 9 1.62 5.08 10.35
CA THR A 9 2.49 3.95 10.01
C THR A 9 3.84 4.42 9.44
N GLU A 10 3.79 5.46 8.61
CA GLU A 10 4.95 6.09 8.01
C GLU A 10 5.77 6.90 9.05
N LYS A 11 5.10 7.73 9.84
CA LYS A 11 5.72 8.59 10.87
C LYS A 11 6.52 7.78 11.90
N TRP A 12 5.98 6.65 12.34
CA TRP A 12 6.60 5.80 13.37
C TRP A 12 7.50 4.71 12.79
N GLY A 13 7.67 4.63 11.47
CA GLY A 13 8.57 3.69 10.83
C GLY A 13 8.13 2.22 10.90
N LEU A 14 6.86 1.96 11.24
CA LEU A 14 6.31 0.60 11.33
C LEU A 14 6.43 -0.14 10.00
N HIS A 15 6.17 0.53 8.88
CA HIS A 15 6.33 0.02 7.53
C HIS A 15 7.76 -0.47 7.25
N ARG A 16 8.79 0.28 7.69
CA ARG A 16 10.19 -0.10 7.56
C ARG A 16 10.52 -1.36 8.35
N ARG A 17 10.00 -1.47 9.58
CA ARG A 17 10.19 -2.67 10.42
C ARG A 17 9.56 -3.91 9.78
N ILE A 18 8.34 -3.78 9.26
CA ILE A 18 7.65 -4.88 8.55
C ILE A 18 8.47 -5.33 7.35
N ALA A 19 8.94 -4.37 6.52
CA ALA A 19 9.77 -4.65 5.36
C ALA A 19 11.05 -5.42 5.73
N LEU A 20 11.84 -4.89 6.66
CA LEU A 20 13.11 -5.50 7.07
C LEU A 20 12.91 -6.89 7.69
N ARG A 21 11.83 -7.09 8.46
CA ARG A 21 11.52 -8.38 9.07
C ARG A 21 11.16 -9.43 8.03
N ALA A 22 10.37 -9.07 7.04
CA ALA A 22 9.99 -9.96 5.95
C ALA A 22 11.20 -10.32 5.06
N LEU A 23 12.03 -9.33 4.73
CA LEU A 23 13.21 -9.54 3.88
C LEU A 23 14.29 -10.40 4.55
N ARG A 24 14.42 -10.38 5.89
CA ARG A 24 15.36 -11.25 6.62
C ARG A 24 15.06 -12.75 6.51
N MET A 25 13.85 -13.11 6.14
CA MET A 25 13.44 -14.52 5.98
C MET A 25 13.84 -15.08 4.61
N VAL A 26 14.41 -14.27 3.75
CA VAL A 26 14.74 -14.64 2.36
C VAL A 26 16.22 -15.00 2.24
N GLY A 27 16.47 -16.08 1.51
CA GLY A 27 17.85 -16.51 1.22
C GLY A 27 18.56 -15.58 0.22
N ASN A 28 19.72 -16.03 -0.26
CA ASN A 28 20.62 -15.28 -1.15
C ASN A 28 20.37 -15.51 -2.66
N ARG A 29 19.30 -16.18 -3.06
CA ARG A 29 18.97 -16.38 -4.47
C ARG A 29 18.31 -15.11 -5.02
N ALA A 30 18.83 -14.60 -6.13
CA ALA A 30 18.40 -13.35 -6.74
C ALA A 30 16.91 -13.36 -7.10
N ASP A 31 16.40 -14.44 -7.68
CA ASP A 31 14.98 -14.59 -8.02
C ASP A 31 14.07 -14.52 -6.78
N GLN A 32 14.49 -15.14 -5.68
CA GLN A 32 13.75 -15.11 -4.41
C GLN A 32 13.80 -13.72 -3.75
N VAL A 33 14.95 -13.05 -3.81
CA VAL A 33 15.12 -11.70 -3.28
C VAL A 33 14.19 -10.73 -4.04
N VAL A 34 14.20 -10.78 -5.39
CA VAL A 34 13.27 -9.97 -6.19
C VAL A 34 11.80 -10.26 -5.80
N GLY A 35 11.42 -11.52 -5.71
CA GLY A 35 10.05 -11.92 -5.32
C GLY A 35 9.67 -11.42 -3.93
N ALA A 36 10.58 -11.50 -2.96
CA ALA A 36 10.34 -11.01 -1.60
C ALA A 36 10.18 -9.48 -1.56
N PHE A 37 11.03 -8.74 -2.27
CA PHE A 37 10.88 -7.29 -2.39
C PHE A 37 9.56 -6.91 -3.05
N MET A 38 9.16 -7.65 -4.08
CA MET A 38 7.86 -7.45 -4.73
C MET A 38 6.69 -7.70 -3.78
N LEU A 39 6.71 -8.81 -3.04
CA LEU A 39 5.64 -9.13 -2.07
C LEU A 39 5.56 -8.09 -0.95
N VAL A 40 6.71 -7.68 -0.41
CA VAL A 40 6.77 -6.67 0.65
C VAL A 40 6.29 -5.31 0.13
N SER A 41 6.75 -4.90 -1.05
CA SER A 41 6.31 -3.64 -1.67
C SER A 41 4.82 -3.64 -1.95
N ALA A 42 4.28 -4.73 -2.51
CA ALA A 42 2.85 -4.85 -2.74
C ALA A 42 2.05 -4.79 -1.43
N PHE A 43 2.46 -5.55 -0.41
CA PHE A 43 1.81 -5.55 0.89
C PHE A 43 1.80 -4.16 1.54
N LEU A 44 2.93 -3.45 1.53
CA LEU A 44 3.01 -2.10 2.08
C LEU A 44 2.14 -1.12 1.30
N SER A 45 2.16 -1.23 -0.04
CA SER A 45 1.41 -0.33 -0.92
C SER A 45 -0.11 -0.52 -0.83
N MET A 46 -0.59 -1.60 -0.27
CA MET A 46 -2.00 -1.77 0.09
C MET A 46 -2.47 -0.78 1.17
N TRP A 47 -1.54 -0.24 1.97
CA TRP A 47 -1.85 0.55 3.17
C TRP A 47 -1.27 1.96 3.15
N ILE A 48 -0.17 2.17 2.42
CA ILE A 48 0.50 3.46 2.22
C ILE A 48 0.58 3.76 0.72
N SER A 49 0.90 5.00 0.36
CA SER A 49 0.98 5.37 -1.07
C SER A 49 2.08 4.58 -1.80
N ASN A 50 1.85 4.31 -3.08
CA ASN A 50 2.81 3.60 -3.95
C ASN A 50 4.17 4.31 -3.97
N THR A 51 4.16 5.64 -4.01
CA THR A 51 5.37 6.48 -3.99
C THR A 51 6.13 6.33 -2.68
N ALA A 52 5.44 6.40 -1.52
CA ALA A 52 6.06 6.23 -0.21
C ALA A 52 6.68 4.82 -0.09
N THR A 53 5.98 3.81 -0.57
CA THR A 53 6.49 2.43 -0.62
C THR A 53 7.76 2.33 -1.46
N ALA A 54 7.76 2.89 -2.67
CA ALA A 54 8.93 2.86 -3.56
C ALA A 54 10.13 3.59 -2.95
N ILE A 55 9.91 4.80 -2.40
CA ILE A 55 10.96 5.59 -1.73
C ILE A 55 11.54 4.85 -0.52
N LEU A 56 10.72 4.14 0.24
CA LEU A 56 11.18 3.34 1.38
C LEU A 56 12.03 2.13 0.94
N MET A 57 11.56 1.41 -0.08
CA MET A 57 12.18 0.17 -0.51
C MET A 57 13.48 0.41 -1.29
N LEU A 58 13.62 1.57 -1.96
CA LEU A 58 14.77 1.92 -2.77
C LEU A 58 16.10 1.89 -1.98
N PRO A 59 16.29 2.56 -0.83
CA PRO A 59 17.55 2.49 -0.08
C PRO A 59 17.88 1.07 0.40
N ILE A 60 16.86 0.27 0.74
CA ILE A 60 17.04 -1.11 1.16
C ILE A 60 17.55 -1.96 -0.03
N ALA A 61 16.95 -1.78 -1.21
CA ALA A 61 17.38 -2.46 -2.43
C ALA A 61 18.80 -2.05 -2.83
N LEU A 62 19.11 -0.74 -2.80
CA LEU A 62 20.45 -0.23 -3.13
C LEU A 62 21.51 -0.77 -2.17
N SER A 63 21.21 -0.96 -0.89
CA SER A 63 22.14 -1.56 0.07
C SER A 63 22.54 -2.99 -0.30
N ILE A 64 21.63 -3.75 -0.92
CA ILE A 64 21.91 -5.12 -1.39
C ILE A 64 22.70 -5.09 -2.71
N ILE A 65 22.35 -4.20 -3.61
CA ILE A 65 23.02 -4.04 -4.91
C ILE A 65 24.50 -3.67 -4.70
N HIS A 66 24.79 -2.64 -3.89
CA HIS A 66 26.16 -2.15 -3.68
C HIS A 66 27.07 -3.12 -2.91
N ARG A 67 26.54 -4.03 -2.10
CA ARG A 67 27.36 -5.05 -1.43
C ARG A 67 27.93 -6.07 -2.39
N GLY A 68 27.18 -6.42 -3.44
CA GLY A 68 27.70 -7.27 -4.50
C GLY A 68 28.97 -6.69 -5.16
N ASP A 69 29.08 -5.37 -5.22
CA ASP A 69 30.25 -4.67 -5.81
C ASP A 69 31.47 -4.63 -4.88
N THR A 70 31.28 -4.54 -3.56
CA THR A 70 32.34 -4.27 -2.59
C THR A 70 33.09 -5.54 -2.16
N GLU A 71 32.45 -6.70 -2.05
CA GLU A 71 33.09 -7.97 -1.63
C GLU A 71 33.98 -8.58 -2.69
N GLN A 72 33.92 -8.14 -3.94
CA GLN A 72 34.71 -8.65 -5.05
C GLN A 72 35.99 -7.84 -5.34
N GLY A 73 36.36 -6.88 -4.50
CA GLY A 73 37.67 -6.18 -4.57
C GLY A 73 37.91 -5.39 -5.86
N HIS A 74 36.87 -5.11 -6.64
CA HIS A 74 36.99 -4.37 -7.89
C HIS A 74 36.66 -2.89 -7.65
N HIS A 75 37.70 -2.08 -7.48
CA HIS A 75 37.58 -0.64 -7.66
C HIS A 75 37.11 -0.36 -9.10
N ALA A 76 35.89 0.16 -9.19
CA ALA A 76 35.28 0.86 -10.34
C ALA A 76 35.78 0.49 -11.74
N ALA A 77 35.01 -0.26 -12.51
CA ALA A 77 34.81 0.03 -13.94
C ALA A 77 33.89 -0.97 -14.69
N VAL A 78 33.70 -2.22 -14.25
CA VAL A 78 32.85 -3.15 -15.03
C VAL A 78 31.86 -3.83 -14.13
N ILE A 79 30.62 -3.27 -14.09
CA ILE A 79 29.47 -3.95 -13.47
C ILE A 79 29.23 -5.24 -14.27
N LYS A 80 29.29 -6.39 -13.62
CA LYS A 80 29.02 -7.68 -14.30
C LYS A 80 27.60 -7.64 -14.89
N PRO A 81 27.39 -8.17 -16.09
CA PRO A 81 26.07 -8.19 -16.71
C PRO A 81 24.97 -8.80 -15.82
N ALA A 82 25.30 -9.82 -15.02
CA ALA A 82 24.37 -10.45 -14.07
C ALA A 82 23.96 -9.51 -12.94
N ASP A 83 24.89 -8.71 -12.40
CA ASP A 83 24.60 -7.72 -11.34
C ASP A 83 23.68 -6.62 -11.85
N ARG A 84 23.91 -6.17 -13.09
CA ARG A 84 23.05 -5.20 -13.76
C ARG A 84 21.64 -5.75 -14.00
N GLN A 85 21.52 -7.00 -14.45
CA GLN A 85 20.22 -7.65 -14.67
C GLN A 85 19.45 -7.79 -13.35
N PHE A 86 20.12 -8.26 -12.29
CA PHE A 86 19.51 -8.34 -10.95
C PHE A 86 19.06 -6.97 -10.45
N SER A 87 19.89 -5.94 -10.56
CA SER A 87 19.54 -4.59 -10.12
C SER A 87 18.32 -4.04 -10.84
N LEU A 88 18.24 -4.21 -12.15
CA LEU A 88 17.08 -3.81 -12.95
C LEU A 88 15.83 -4.59 -12.57
N ALA A 89 15.93 -5.92 -12.43
CA ALA A 89 14.82 -6.76 -12.01
C ALA A 89 14.29 -6.35 -10.62
N LEU A 90 15.19 -6.05 -9.68
CA LEU A 90 14.85 -5.65 -8.33
C LEU A 90 14.15 -4.28 -8.30
N LEU A 91 14.72 -3.28 -8.95
CA LEU A 91 14.16 -1.91 -8.96
C LEU A 91 12.82 -1.84 -9.71
N LEU A 92 12.71 -2.48 -10.87
CA LEU A 92 11.45 -2.58 -11.60
C LEU A 92 10.41 -3.42 -10.84
N GLY A 93 10.85 -4.50 -10.20
CA GLY A 93 10.02 -5.32 -9.34
C GLY A 93 9.37 -4.51 -8.20
N ILE A 94 10.13 -3.65 -7.52
CA ILE A 94 9.62 -2.74 -6.50
C ILE A 94 8.59 -1.77 -7.09
N ALA A 95 8.91 -1.13 -8.21
CA ALA A 95 8.05 -0.11 -8.82
C ALA A 95 6.70 -0.70 -9.28
N TYR A 96 6.73 -1.81 -10.00
CA TYR A 96 5.50 -2.47 -10.47
C TYR A 96 4.69 -3.06 -9.33
N SER A 97 5.36 -3.71 -8.36
CA SER A 97 4.64 -4.31 -7.23
C SER A 97 4.03 -3.27 -6.29
N ALA A 98 4.66 -2.10 -6.13
CA ALA A 98 4.04 -0.99 -5.41
C ALA A 98 2.76 -0.51 -6.12
N SER A 99 2.77 -0.39 -7.44
CA SER A 99 1.59 0.02 -8.22
C SER A 99 0.48 -1.04 -8.17
N VAL A 100 0.83 -2.30 -8.38
CA VAL A 100 -0.13 -3.43 -8.35
C VAL A 100 -0.67 -3.64 -6.93
N GLY A 101 0.18 -3.58 -5.91
CA GLY A 101 -0.21 -3.72 -4.51
C GLY A 101 -1.24 -2.69 -4.08
N GLY A 102 -1.12 -1.45 -4.54
CA GLY A 102 -2.07 -0.38 -4.29
C GLY A 102 -3.52 -0.70 -4.70
N ILE A 103 -3.71 -1.61 -5.65
CA ILE A 103 -5.05 -2.08 -6.06
C ILE A 103 -5.69 -2.95 -4.96
N GLY A 104 -4.90 -3.60 -4.12
CA GLY A 104 -5.33 -4.66 -3.20
C GLY A 104 -6.33 -4.23 -2.13
N THR A 105 -6.39 -2.95 -1.75
CA THR A 105 -7.36 -2.42 -0.79
C THR A 105 -8.00 -1.12 -1.28
N LEU A 106 -9.14 -0.76 -0.70
CA LEU A 106 -9.80 0.53 -1.03
C LEU A 106 -8.94 1.75 -0.70
N ILE A 107 -8.06 1.67 0.29
CA ILE A 107 -7.24 2.80 0.74
C ILE A 107 -5.84 2.81 0.15
N GLY A 108 -5.44 1.77 -0.57
CA GLY A 108 -4.09 1.65 -1.15
C GLY A 108 -3.79 2.72 -2.20
N THR A 109 -4.79 3.07 -3.01
CA THR A 109 -4.66 4.16 -3.98
C THR A 109 -5.98 4.92 -4.16
N PRO A 110 -5.94 6.26 -4.37
CA PRO A 110 -7.13 7.09 -4.50
C PRO A 110 -8.15 6.66 -5.58
N PRO A 111 -7.75 6.17 -6.76
CA PRO A 111 -8.69 5.67 -7.77
C PRO A 111 -9.62 4.55 -7.29
N ASN A 112 -9.20 3.72 -6.34
CA ASN A 112 -10.04 2.65 -5.79
C ASN A 112 -11.23 3.23 -5.02
N LEU A 113 -10.98 4.25 -4.18
CA LEU A 113 -12.02 4.97 -3.46
C LEU A 113 -12.95 5.72 -4.41
N PHE A 114 -12.39 6.31 -5.47
CA PHE A 114 -13.17 6.97 -6.52
C PHE A 114 -14.14 5.97 -7.18
N LEU A 115 -13.65 4.82 -7.61
CA LEU A 115 -14.49 3.78 -8.23
C LEU A 115 -15.58 3.29 -7.28
N ALA A 116 -15.25 3.04 -6.01
CA ALA A 116 -16.24 2.60 -5.01
C ALA A 116 -17.30 3.68 -4.73
N SER A 117 -16.91 4.95 -4.69
CA SER A 117 -17.83 6.08 -4.54
C SER A 117 -18.72 6.24 -5.76
N PHE A 118 -18.14 6.21 -6.95
CA PHE A 118 -18.88 6.28 -8.22
C PHE A 118 -19.91 5.14 -8.34
N ALA A 119 -19.51 3.90 -8.03
CA ALA A 119 -20.41 2.75 -8.07
C ALA A 119 -21.59 2.92 -7.11
N ARG A 120 -21.35 3.46 -5.92
CA ARG A 120 -22.40 3.75 -4.96
C ARG A 120 -23.34 4.85 -5.45
N ASP A 121 -22.78 5.96 -5.93
CA ASP A 121 -23.54 7.19 -6.20
C ASP A 121 -24.29 7.12 -7.55
N GLN A 122 -23.71 6.44 -8.55
CA GLN A 122 -24.28 6.32 -9.89
C GLN A 122 -25.01 4.99 -10.16
N LEU A 123 -24.54 3.90 -9.53
CA LEU A 123 -25.09 2.57 -9.80
C LEU A 123 -25.86 1.98 -8.61
N GLY A 124 -25.88 2.67 -7.46
CA GLY A 124 -26.49 2.16 -6.23
C GLY A 124 -25.76 0.93 -5.64
N VAL A 125 -24.54 0.63 -6.11
CA VAL A 125 -23.78 -0.55 -5.70
C VAL A 125 -22.81 -0.19 -4.58
N HIS A 126 -23.02 -0.75 -3.41
CA HIS A 126 -22.12 -0.59 -2.28
C HIS A 126 -20.97 -1.58 -2.32
N ILE A 127 -19.76 -1.11 -2.54
CA ILE A 127 -18.54 -1.91 -2.50
C ILE A 127 -17.83 -1.66 -1.15
N GLY A 128 -17.95 -2.62 -0.25
CA GLY A 128 -17.28 -2.56 1.06
C GLY A 128 -15.81 -2.99 0.98
N PHE A 129 -15.05 -2.67 2.03
CA PHE A 129 -13.60 -2.97 2.10
C PHE A 129 -13.28 -4.46 1.90
N ALA A 130 -14.01 -5.35 2.60
CA ALA A 130 -13.82 -6.79 2.47
C ALA A 130 -14.22 -7.33 1.09
N GLN A 131 -15.28 -6.81 0.48
CA GLN A 131 -15.72 -7.18 -0.86
C GLN A 131 -14.70 -6.77 -1.91
N TRP A 132 -14.15 -5.54 -1.79
CA TRP A 132 -13.05 -5.10 -2.64
C TRP A 132 -11.86 -6.05 -2.56
N MET A 133 -11.39 -6.33 -1.34
CA MET A 133 -10.25 -7.24 -1.13
C MET A 133 -10.49 -8.65 -1.67
N ALA A 134 -11.70 -9.18 -1.54
CA ALA A 134 -12.03 -10.52 -2.03
C ALA A 134 -11.81 -10.67 -3.55
N VAL A 135 -11.97 -9.59 -4.31
CA VAL A 135 -11.74 -9.57 -5.77
C VAL A 135 -10.32 -9.09 -6.08
N ALA A 136 -9.88 -8.03 -5.43
CA ALA A 136 -8.61 -7.38 -5.76
C ALA A 136 -7.38 -8.20 -5.34
N LEU A 137 -7.40 -8.89 -4.17
CA LEU A 137 -6.25 -9.67 -3.72
C LEU A 137 -5.89 -10.83 -4.65
N PRO A 138 -6.83 -11.68 -5.10
CA PRO A 138 -6.50 -12.70 -6.10
C PRO A 138 -5.91 -12.12 -7.37
N LEU A 139 -6.46 -11.00 -7.87
CA LEU A 139 -5.95 -10.31 -9.04
C LEU A 139 -4.51 -9.80 -8.82
N VAL A 140 -4.26 -9.15 -7.69
CA VAL A 140 -2.93 -8.65 -7.30
C VAL A 140 -1.92 -9.80 -7.23
N LEU A 141 -2.29 -10.94 -6.60
CA LEU A 141 -1.40 -12.10 -6.51
C LEU A 141 -1.06 -12.67 -7.88
N VAL A 142 -2.04 -12.80 -8.77
CA VAL A 142 -1.82 -13.26 -10.15
C VAL A 142 -0.90 -12.30 -10.89
N LEU A 143 -1.16 -10.99 -10.84
CA LEU A 143 -0.33 -9.98 -11.49
C LEU A 143 1.09 -9.96 -10.94
N LEU A 144 1.28 -10.06 -9.62
CA LEU A 144 2.61 -10.14 -9.00
C LEU A 144 3.38 -11.37 -9.48
N CYS A 145 2.72 -12.52 -9.56
CA CYS A 145 3.33 -13.75 -10.04
C CYS A 145 3.76 -13.62 -11.51
N LEU A 146 2.90 -13.07 -12.36
CA LEU A 146 3.20 -12.83 -13.76
C LEU A 146 4.36 -11.84 -13.95
N ILE A 147 4.36 -10.73 -13.22
CA ILE A 147 5.44 -9.73 -13.27
C ILE A 147 6.74 -10.33 -12.75
N TRP A 148 6.69 -11.09 -11.66
CA TRP A 148 7.86 -11.77 -11.12
C TRP A 148 8.47 -12.76 -12.13
N LEU A 149 7.65 -13.58 -12.76
CA LEU A 149 8.10 -14.51 -13.80
C LEU A 149 8.67 -13.76 -15.00
N LEU A 150 7.99 -12.70 -15.46
CA LEU A 150 8.44 -11.87 -16.56
C LEU A 150 9.80 -11.23 -16.27
N LEU A 151 9.95 -10.61 -15.11
CA LEU A 151 11.20 -9.92 -14.74
C LEU A 151 12.34 -10.90 -14.51
N THR A 152 12.11 -12.02 -13.79
CA THR A 152 13.20 -12.89 -13.34
C THR A 152 13.58 -13.97 -14.33
N ARG A 153 12.69 -14.31 -15.30
CA ARG A 153 12.93 -15.42 -16.25
C ARG A 153 12.97 -14.99 -17.71
N VAL A 154 12.16 -13.98 -18.08
CA VAL A 154 12.03 -13.58 -19.49
C VAL A 154 12.97 -12.39 -19.79
N LEU A 155 12.88 -11.30 -19.02
CA LEU A 155 13.61 -10.06 -19.29
C LEU A 155 15.02 -10.08 -18.70
N PHE A 156 15.14 -10.51 -17.45
CA PHE A 156 16.40 -10.49 -16.71
C PHE A 156 16.67 -11.87 -16.14
N ASN A 157 17.54 -12.65 -16.74
CA ASN A 157 17.78 -14.03 -16.30
C ASN A 157 18.46 -14.08 -14.92
N CYS A 158 17.66 -13.95 -13.86
CA CYS A 158 18.09 -14.00 -12.46
C CYS A 158 18.15 -15.43 -11.89
N VAL A 159 17.75 -16.44 -12.67
CA VAL A 159 17.68 -17.83 -12.21
C VAL A 159 19.09 -18.41 -12.05
N GLY A 160 19.35 -18.96 -10.85
CA GLY A 160 20.66 -19.54 -10.53
C GLY A 160 21.72 -18.52 -10.07
N TYR A 161 21.47 -17.23 -10.21
CA TYR A 161 22.35 -16.20 -9.67
C TYR A 161 22.19 -16.13 -8.15
N ARG A 162 23.32 -16.20 -7.44
CA ARG A 162 23.39 -16.06 -5.98
C ARG A 162 24.15 -14.79 -5.63
N LEU A 163 23.57 -14.03 -4.71
CA LEU A 163 24.20 -12.87 -4.13
C LEU A 163 25.37 -13.30 -3.25
N ALA A 164 26.47 -12.57 -3.29
CA ALA A 164 27.59 -12.79 -2.40
C ALA A 164 27.21 -12.36 -0.97
N GLY A 165 27.45 -13.23 0.01
CA GLY A 165 27.20 -12.96 1.43
C GLY A 165 25.73 -13.06 1.88
N ASP A 166 25.51 -12.97 3.19
CA ASP A 166 24.17 -12.79 3.77
C ASP A 166 23.61 -11.44 3.33
N ALA A 167 22.35 -11.39 2.94
CA ALA A 167 21.65 -10.15 2.61
C ALA A 167 21.61 -9.25 3.87
N GLY A 168 22.73 -8.61 4.16
CA GLY A 168 22.96 -7.80 5.37
C GLY A 168 22.05 -6.59 5.36
N LEU A 169 20.79 -6.83 5.63
CA LEU A 169 19.79 -5.79 5.83
C LEU A 169 20.19 -4.93 7.03
N ALA A 170 19.94 -3.64 6.91
CA ALA A 170 20.21 -2.67 7.96
C ALA A 170 19.73 -3.19 9.33
N GLU A 171 20.50 -2.92 10.37
CA GLU A 171 20.14 -3.31 11.73
C GLU A 171 18.77 -2.74 12.09
N MET A 172 17.89 -3.63 12.56
CA MET A 172 16.61 -3.20 13.10
C MET A 172 16.80 -2.72 14.53
N PRO A 173 16.18 -1.62 14.93
CA PRO A 173 16.06 -1.30 16.34
C PRO A 173 15.48 -2.50 17.10
N SER A 174 16.13 -2.93 18.17
CA SER A 174 15.78 -4.14 18.92
C SER A 174 14.38 -4.08 19.56
N SER A 175 13.95 -2.89 19.98
CA SER A 175 12.64 -2.67 20.61
C SER A 175 11.74 -1.76 19.79
N MET A 176 10.45 -2.01 19.87
CA MET A 176 9.42 -1.09 19.35
C MET A 176 9.24 0.05 20.33
N ASN A 177 9.20 1.28 19.81
CA ASN A 177 8.84 2.45 20.61
C ASN A 177 7.32 2.49 20.87
N THR A 178 6.90 3.32 21.83
CA THR A 178 5.49 3.41 22.25
C THR A 178 4.57 3.84 21.09
N GLY A 179 4.99 4.81 20.29
CA GLY A 179 4.22 5.26 19.13
C GLY A 179 4.07 4.18 18.06
N GLU A 180 5.12 3.39 17.82
CA GLU A 180 5.09 2.27 16.89
C GLU A 180 4.12 1.17 17.36
N ARG A 181 4.10 0.85 18.67
CA ARG A 181 3.18 -0.14 19.25
C ARG A 181 1.72 0.30 19.12
N TRP A 182 1.41 1.54 19.48
CA TRP A 182 0.06 2.08 19.34
C TRP A 182 -0.40 2.14 17.89
N THR A 183 0.49 2.57 16.99
CA THR A 183 0.19 2.57 15.54
C THR A 183 -0.13 1.16 15.04
N LEU A 184 0.67 0.16 15.42
CA LEU A 184 0.44 -1.24 15.06
C LEU A 184 -0.91 -1.73 15.60
N LEU A 185 -1.21 -1.45 16.87
CA LEU A 185 -2.45 -1.88 17.51
C LEU A 185 -3.67 -1.28 16.80
N VAL A 186 -3.67 0.04 16.56
CA VAL A 186 -4.76 0.73 15.87
C VAL A 186 -4.90 0.24 14.43
N PHE A 187 -3.77 0.06 13.73
CA PHE A 187 -3.76 -0.47 12.36
C PHE A 187 -4.38 -1.86 12.28
N VAL A 188 -3.92 -2.81 13.12
CA VAL A 188 -4.43 -4.19 13.13
C VAL A 188 -5.89 -4.22 13.55
N SER A 189 -6.30 -3.39 14.52
CA SER A 189 -7.70 -3.30 14.94
C SER A 189 -8.59 -2.76 13.82
N ALA A 190 -8.18 -1.70 13.12
CA ALA A 190 -8.92 -1.14 12.01
C ALA A 190 -9.04 -2.13 10.84
N ALA A 191 -7.92 -2.78 10.46
CA ALA A 191 -7.90 -3.79 9.41
C ALA A 191 -8.80 -4.99 9.78
N GLY A 192 -8.71 -5.46 11.04
CA GLY A 192 -9.57 -6.52 11.54
C GLY A 192 -11.05 -6.16 11.49
N LEU A 193 -11.41 -4.95 11.92
CA LEU A 193 -12.79 -4.46 11.85
C LEU A 193 -13.30 -4.33 10.41
N TRP A 194 -12.48 -3.85 9.47
CA TRP A 194 -12.86 -3.78 8.05
C TRP A 194 -13.14 -5.16 7.45
N ILE A 195 -12.30 -6.15 7.76
CA ILE A 195 -12.44 -7.51 7.25
C ILE A 195 -13.64 -8.21 7.89
N THR A 196 -13.82 -8.06 9.20
CA THR A 196 -14.87 -8.75 9.96
C THR A 196 -16.21 -8.00 9.95
N ARG A 197 -16.26 -6.76 9.49
CA ARG A 197 -17.48 -5.93 9.43
C ARG A 197 -18.71 -6.66 8.87
N PRO A 198 -18.63 -7.39 7.74
CA PRO A 198 -19.81 -8.09 7.22
C PRO A 198 -20.39 -9.09 8.23
N LEU A 199 -19.53 -9.78 8.98
CA LEU A 199 -19.96 -10.69 10.04
C LEU A 199 -20.53 -9.93 11.24
N LEU A 200 -19.85 -8.84 11.66
CA LEU A 200 -20.26 -8.03 12.81
C LEU A 200 -21.63 -7.37 12.61
N ASN A 201 -21.94 -6.90 11.40
CA ASN A 201 -23.23 -6.28 11.08
C ASN A 201 -24.40 -7.28 11.17
N HIS A 202 -24.15 -8.58 11.04
CA HIS A 202 -25.15 -9.65 11.17
C HIS A 202 -25.27 -10.22 12.59
N MET A 203 -24.38 -9.82 13.52
CA MET A 203 -24.45 -10.30 14.91
C MET A 203 -25.66 -9.71 15.63
N GLU A 204 -26.49 -10.60 16.16
CA GLU A 204 -27.71 -10.27 16.89
C GLU A 204 -27.56 -10.73 18.35
N PHE A 205 -27.78 -9.79 19.27
CA PHE A 205 -27.79 -10.05 20.70
C PHE A 205 -29.21 -9.77 21.25
N SER A 206 -29.92 -10.80 21.67
CA SER A 206 -31.27 -10.66 22.26
C SER A 206 -32.23 -9.79 21.43
N GLY A 207 -32.25 -9.95 20.09
CA GLY A 207 -33.08 -9.16 19.19
C GLY A 207 -32.60 -7.76 18.87
N TYR A 208 -31.41 -7.35 19.36
CA TYR A 208 -30.79 -6.07 19.08
C TYR A 208 -29.50 -6.25 18.30
N ARG A 209 -29.29 -5.43 17.27
CA ARG A 209 -28.08 -5.44 16.42
C ARG A 209 -27.27 -4.16 16.63
N PRO A 210 -26.42 -4.10 17.66
CA PRO A 210 -25.71 -2.88 18.04
C PRO A 210 -24.71 -2.41 16.97
N LEU A 211 -24.20 -3.32 16.14
CA LEU A 211 -23.20 -3.03 15.11
C LEU A 211 -23.77 -2.98 13.68
N ALA A 212 -25.11 -2.99 13.52
CA ALA A 212 -25.74 -2.98 12.20
C ALA A 212 -25.35 -1.75 11.34
N ASN A 213 -25.08 -0.61 11.98
CA ASN A 213 -24.71 0.64 11.31
C ASN A 213 -23.18 0.84 11.22
N LEU A 214 -22.36 -0.17 11.61
CA LEU A 214 -20.92 -0.07 11.47
C LEU A 214 -20.55 -0.02 9.99
N ASN A 215 -19.84 1.03 9.58
CA ASN A 215 -19.40 1.21 8.20
C ASN A 215 -17.90 1.49 8.13
N ASP A 216 -17.30 1.29 6.95
CA ASP A 216 -15.86 1.41 6.74
C ASP A 216 -15.34 2.82 7.03
N THR A 217 -16.14 3.84 6.74
CA THR A 217 -15.80 5.24 7.01
C THR A 217 -15.75 5.52 8.51
N GLY A 218 -16.71 5.01 9.27
CA GLY A 218 -16.76 5.14 10.72
C GLY A 218 -15.56 4.49 11.40
N ILE A 219 -15.18 3.27 10.97
CA ILE A 219 -13.98 2.57 11.45
C ILE A 219 -12.74 3.42 11.20
N ALA A 220 -12.59 3.94 9.96
CA ALA A 220 -11.45 4.76 9.59
C ALA A 220 -11.36 6.07 10.39
N MET A 221 -12.50 6.73 10.62
CA MET A 221 -12.56 7.97 11.39
C MET A 221 -12.28 7.73 12.88
N LEU A 222 -12.86 6.68 13.45
CA LEU A 222 -12.60 6.30 14.84
C LEU A 222 -11.10 6.01 15.04
N ALA A 223 -10.50 5.20 14.17
CA ALA A 223 -9.07 4.91 14.23
C ALA A 223 -8.21 6.16 14.12
N ALA A 224 -8.58 7.10 13.23
CA ALA A 224 -7.89 8.39 13.13
C ALA A 224 -7.97 9.19 14.43
N VAL A 225 -9.16 9.34 15.01
CA VAL A 225 -9.35 10.08 16.27
C VAL A 225 -8.54 9.43 17.39
N VAL A 226 -8.58 8.12 17.52
CA VAL A 226 -7.81 7.37 18.52
C VAL A 226 -6.30 7.66 18.40
N LEU A 227 -5.75 7.70 17.18
CA LEU A 227 -4.34 8.03 16.96
C LEU A 227 -3.96 9.44 17.45
N PHE A 228 -4.87 10.41 17.39
CA PHE A 228 -4.67 11.74 17.96
C PHE A 228 -4.73 11.77 19.49
N LEU A 229 -5.46 10.85 20.10
CA LEU A 229 -5.62 10.79 21.56
C LEU A 229 -4.50 10.01 22.25
N LEU A 230 -3.94 9.01 21.60
CA LEU A 230 -2.95 8.11 22.19
C LEU A 230 -1.60 8.80 22.44
N PRO A 231 -1.03 8.64 23.65
CA PRO A 231 0.29 9.17 23.96
C PRO A 231 1.39 8.32 23.32
N ALA A 232 2.38 8.96 22.74
CA ALA A 232 3.55 8.28 22.15
C ALA A 232 4.79 8.29 23.05
N GLY A 233 4.71 8.94 24.21
CA GLY A 233 5.83 9.23 25.11
C GLY A 233 6.36 10.66 24.94
N ASP A 234 7.14 11.14 25.90
CA ASP A 234 7.78 12.47 25.90
C ASP A 234 6.82 13.64 25.63
N GLY A 235 5.58 13.55 26.12
CA GLY A 235 4.55 14.56 25.89
C GLY A 235 4.00 14.63 24.47
N ARG A 236 4.44 13.74 23.57
CA ARG A 236 3.96 13.68 22.18
C ARG A 236 2.75 12.75 22.04
N ARG A 237 1.96 13.00 21.02
CA ARG A 237 0.87 12.13 20.58
C ARG A 237 1.32 11.28 19.40
N VAL A 238 0.65 10.14 19.19
CA VAL A 238 0.92 9.27 18.02
C VAL A 238 0.72 10.05 16.72
N MET A 239 -0.39 10.81 16.63
CA MET A 239 -0.61 11.77 15.54
C MET A 239 -0.70 13.19 16.09
N ASP A 240 -0.24 14.13 15.28
CA ASP A 240 -0.33 15.57 15.51
C ASP A 240 -0.86 16.27 14.24
N TRP A 241 -1.21 17.55 14.40
CA TRP A 241 -1.78 18.33 13.31
C TRP A 241 -0.77 18.62 12.19
N ASP A 242 0.51 18.72 12.52
CA ASP A 242 1.57 18.91 11.50
C ASP A 242 1.70 17.69 10.57
N SER A 243 1.50 16.50 11.11
CA SER A 243 1.48 15.26 10.30
C SER A 243 0.33 15.25 9.28
N MET A 244 -0.78 15.96 9.55
CA MET A 244 -1.92 16.06 8.63
C MET A 244 -1.57 16.83 7.34
N LYS A 245 -0.53 17.64 7.31
CA LYS A 245 -0.02 18.29 6.09
C LYS A 245 0.44 17.27 5.04
N ARG A 246 0.79 16.06 5.46
CA ARG A 246 1.18 14.95 4.56
C ARG A 246 0.01 14.24 3.90
N VAL A 247 -1.22 14.48 4.36
CA VAL A 247 -2.42 13.98 3.67
C VAL A 247 -2.44 14.55 2.26
N PRO A 248 -2.70 13.74 1.22
CA PRO A 248 -2.72 14.21 -0.16
C PRO A 248 -3.99 15.05 -0.46
N TRP A 249 -4.10 16.20 0.19
CA TRP A 249 -5.26 17.10 0.06
C TRP A 249 -5.56 17.48 -1.38
N GLY A 250 -4.52 17.70 -2.20
CA GLY A 250 -4.68 18.01 -3.62
C GLY A 250 -5.42 16.91 -4.38
N LEU A 251 -5.12 15.64 -4.11
CA LEU A 251 -5.83 14.52 -4.72
C LEU A 251 -7.27 14.43 -4.23
N LEU A 252 -7.52 14.63 -2.93
CA LEU A 252 -8.87 14.62 -2.37
C LEU A 252 -9.74 15.73 -2.98
N LEU A 253 -9.19 16.93 -3.13
CA LEU A 253 -9.88 18.06 -3.75
C LEU A 253 -10.11 17.82 -5.26
N LEU A 254 -9.13 17.26 -5.96
CA LEU A 254 -9.26 16.95 -7.39
C LEU A 254 -10.39 15.93 -7.64
N PHE A 255 -10.37 14.81 -6.91
CA PHE A 255 -11.41 13.78 -7.07
C PHE A 255 -12.78 14.26 -6.57
N GLY A 256 -12.83 14.93 -5.41
CA GLY A 256 -14.08 15.49 -4.90
C GLY A 256 -14.67 16.53 -5.84
N GLY A 257 -13.85 17.45 -6.33
CA GLY A 257 -14.27 18.46 -7.30
C GLY A 257 -14.72 17.84 -8.63
N GLY A 258 -14.01 16.82 -9.13
CA GLY A 258 -14.38 16.10 -10.34
C GLY A 258 -15.74 15.40 -10.21
N LEU A 259 -15.99 14.72 -9.08
CA LEU A 259 -17.28 14.08 -8.81
C LEU A 259 -18.41 15.11 -8.71
N THR A 260 -18.19 16.22 -8.01
CA THR A 260 -19.19 17.30 -7.86
C THR A 260 -19.49 17.93 -9.22
N LEU A 261 -18.47 18.18 -10.03
CA LEU A 261 -18.65 18.71 -11.38
C LEU A 261 -19.45 17.75 -12.27
N ALA A 262 -19.09 16.46 -12.24
CA ALA A 262 -19.82 15.44 -13.01
C ALA A 262 -21.30 15.35 -12.59
N ALA A 263 -21.58 15.37 -11.28
CA ALA A 263 -22.95 15.41 -10.78
C ALA A 263 -23.73 16.66 -11.24
N ALA A 264 -23.10 17.84 -11.15
CA ALA A 264 -23.71 19.09 -11.60
C ALA A 264 -23.98 19.09 -13.12
N MET A 265 -23.06 18.55 -13.92
CA MET A 265 -23.26 18.42 -15.38
C MET A 265 -24.41 17.47 -15.70
N GLN A 266 -24.55 16.39 -14.95
CA GLN A 266 -25.64 15.43 -15.12
C GLN A 266 -26.98 16.04 -14.70
N GLU A 267 -27.06 16.70 -13.54
CA GLU A 267 -28.29 17.36 -13.07
C GLU A 267 -28.76 18.49 -14.00
N GLN A 268 -27.83 19.19 -14.64
CA GLN A 268 -28.14 20.29 -15.56
C GLN A 268 -28.35 19.81 -17.01
N GLY A 269 -28.32 18.49 -17.27
CA GLY A 269 -28.51 17.94 -18.63
C GLY A 269 -27.38 18.21 -19.63
N VAL A 270 -26.24 18.75 -19.17
CA VAL A 270 -25.10 19.06 -20.05
C VAL A 270 -24.52 17.77 -20.64
N SER A 271 -24.49 16.68 -19.87
CA SER A 271 -24.01 15.38 -20.34
C SER A 271 -24.86 14.83 -21.47
N ASP A 272 -26.20 14.95 -21.36
CA ASP A 272 -27.16 14.49 -22.37
C ASP A 272 -27.06 15.35 -23.64
N PHE A 273 -26.92 16.66 -23.48
CA PHE A 273 -26.73 17.59 -24.62
C PHE A 273 -25.44 17.25 -25.40
N LEU A 274 -24.31 17.05 -24.71
CA LEU A 274 -23.05 16.67 -25.37
C LEU A 274 -23.14 15.29 -26.03
N GLY A 275 -23.81 14.33 -25.38
CA GLY A 275 -24.02 12.98 -25.92
C GLY A 275 -24.83 13.00 -27.19
N GLN A 276 -25.92 13.81 -27.28
CA GLN A 276 -26.72 13.97 -28.47
C GLN A 276 -25.93 14.61 -29.61
N GLN A 277 -25.17 15.66 -29.33
CA GLN A 277 -24.34 16.32 -30.35
C GLN A 277 -23.26 15.41 -30.93
N LEU A 278 -22.74 14.44 -30.13
CA LEU A 278 -21.73 13.50 -30.60
C LEU A 278 -22.33 12.29 -31.32
N SER A 279 -23.59 11.95 -31.06
CA SER A 279 -24.28 10.83 -31.75
C SER A 279 -24.77 11.18 -33.15
N ASP A 280 -24.85 12.49 -33.49
CA ASP A 280 -25.26 13.00 -34.79
C ASP A 280 -24.08 13.09 -35.79
N TYR A 281 -22.89 12.70 -35.39
CA TYR A 281 -21.67 12.54 -36.21
C TYR A 281 -21.24 11.08 -36.29
#